data_4b9975e7852c56b37aaef6550b5edd53
#
_entry.id   4b9975e7852c56b37aaef6550b5edd53
#
_cell.length_a   1.000
_cell.length_b   1.000
_cell.length_c   1.000
_cell.angle_alpha   90.00
_cell.angle_beta   90.00
_cell.angle_gamma   90.00
#
_symmetry.space_group_name_H-M   'P 1'
#
loop_
_entity.id
_entity.type
_entity.pdbx_description
1 polymer ?
#
loop_
_entity_poly.entity_id
_entity_poly.type
_entity_poly.pdbx_seq_one_letter_code
_entity_poly.pdbx_strand_id
1 'polypeptide(L)'
;FFNSIYNNGRNILVSPLKYDGEGYAMDFEDLEAKLADPQTSLMILCNPQNPAGKIWDKETLARVGELCAKYGVTVISDEIHCDLTDPGKEYVPFATASDTCRDISVTCIAPTKTFNIAGIQTAAIVVPNKFLRHKMWRGLNTDEVAEPNVFAVDAAIAAFTNGGEWLDSLRQYLYENKQYVRKFVAENIPGIKIVYSEATYLLWLDCSQITDNAKQLSAFIRKNTGLYMSPGLSYGKNGKAFIRLNIACPRC
;
A
#
# COMPACT_ATOMS: atom_id res chain seq x y z
N PHE A 1 6.86 4.67 -5.18
CA PHE A 1 6.25 5.13 -6.46
C PHE A 1 6.88 6.42 -7.01
N PHE A 2 7.17 7.44 -6.19
CA PHE A 2 7.65 8.74 -6.68
C PHE A 2 8.88 8.61 -7.60
N ASN A 3 9.90 7.87 -7.17
CA ASN A 3 11.09 7.65 -7.99
C ASN A 3 10.78 6.92 -9.30
N SER A 4 9.88 5.93 -9.27
CA SER A 4 9.49 5.20 -10.48
C SER A 4 8.80 6.12 -11.50
N ILE A 5 7.96 7.06 -11.03
CA ILE A 5 7.29 8.03 -11.91
C ILE A 5 8.33 8.99 -12.52
N TYR A 6 9.22 9.57 -11.70
CA TYR A 6 10.27 10.48 -12.18
C TYR A 6 11.26 9.79 -13.12
N ASN A 7 11.69 8.56 -12.80
CA ASN A 7 12.64 7.81 -13.63
C ASN A 7 12.06 7.47 -15.01
N ASN A 8 10.72 7.44 -15.14
CA ASN A 8 10.03 7.27 -16.42
C ASN A 8 9.68 8.61 -17.10
N GLY A 9 10.30 9.73 -16.69
CA GLY A 9 10.10 11.05 -17.29
C GLY A 9 8.68 11.60 -17.13
N ARG A 10 7.98 11.21 -16.04
CA ARG A 10 6.60 11.63 -15.76
C ARG A 10 6.54 12.57 -14.57
N ASN A 11 5.51 13.40 -14.53
CA ASN A 11 5.23 14.28 -13.41
C ASN A 11 4.26 13.63 -12.43
N ILE A 12 4.41 13.98 -11.16
CA ILE A 12 3.56 13.49 -10.09
C ILE A 12 2.49 14.53 -9.80
N LEU A 13 1.23 14.11 -9.90
CA LEU A 13 0.07 14.86 -9.44
C LEU A 13 -0.51 14.11 -8.22
N VAL A 14 -0.39 14.71 -7.04
CA VAL A 14 -0.80 14.07 -5.80
C VAL A 14 -2.24 14.44 -5.48
N SER A 15 -3.10 13.45 -5.24
CA SER A 15 -4.40 13.63 -4.60
C SER A 15 -4.28 13.15 -3.15
N PRO A 16 -4.21 14.09 -2.17
CA PRO A 16 -4.02 13.73 -0.78
C PRO A 16 -5.29 13.14 -0.17
N LEU A 17 -5.13 12.11 0.64
CA LEU A 17 -6.23 11.58 1.44
C LEU A 17 -6.62 12.55 2.54
N LYS A 18 -7.91 12.61 2.89
CA LYS A 18 -8.43 13.33 4.05
C LYS A 18 -8.17 12.51 5.32
N TYR A 19 -7.54 13.15 6.32
CA TYR A 19 -7.33 12.58 7.64
C TYR A 19 -8.25 13.27 8.64
N ASP A 20 -9.04 12.51 9.41
CA ASP A 20 -10.02 13.02 10.38
C ASP A 20 -9.54 12.94 11.84
N GLY A 21 -8.31 12.50 12.07
CA GLY A 21 -7.74 12.26 13.41
C GLY A 21 -7.80 10.80 13.86
N GLU A 22 -8.50 9.94 13.12
CA GLU A 22 -8.61 8.50 13.40
C GLU A 22 -8.21 7.65 12.19
N GLY A 23 -8.66 8.04 10.99
CA GLY A 23 -8.42 7.30 9.76
C GLY A 23 -8.34 8.16 8.52
N TYR A 24 -8.33 7.51 7.38
CA TYR A 24 -8.22 8.16 6.09
C TYR A 24 -9.41 7.85 5.19
N ALA A 25 -9.82 8.86 4.41
CA ALA A 25 -10.81 8.76 3.35
C ALA A 25 -10.30 9.39 2.06
N MET A 26 -10.86 9.01 0.92
CA MET A 26 -10.57 9.66 -0.35
C MET A 26 -11.22 11.05 -0.39
N ASP A 27 -10.47 12.03 -0.89
CA ASP A 27 -11.01 13.31 -1.29
C ASP A 27 -11.46 13.24 -2.74
N PHE A 28 -12.70 12.88 -2.96
CA PHE A 28 -13.22 12.69 -4.31
C PHE A 28 -13.32 13.99 -5.11
N GLU A 29 -13.45 15.14 -4.48
CA GLU A 29 -13.45 16.43 -5.15
C GLU A 29 -12.05 16.76 -5.68
N ASP A 30 -11.03 16.63 -4.83
CA ASP A 30 -9.64 16.81 -5.25
C ASP A 30 -9.22 15.74 -6.27
N LEU A 31 -9.60 14.47 -6.07
CA LEU A 31 -9.30 13.40 -6.99
C LEU A 31 -9.88 13.68 -8.38
N GLU A 32 -11.15 14.05 -8.47
CA GLU A 32 -11.80 14.36 -9.74
C GLU A 32 -11.14 15.55 -10.45
N ALA A 33 -10.80 16.62 -9.73
CA ALA A 33 -10.07 17.75 -10.26
C ALA A 33 -8.70 17.34 -10.86
N LYS A 34 -7.98 16.41 -10.21
CA LYS A 34 -6.70 15.89 -10.69
C LYS A 34 -6.86 14.98 -11.91
N LEU A 35 -7.88 14.15 -11.92
CA LEU A 35 -8.17 13.26 -13.06
C LEU A 35 -8.63 14.05 -14.30
N ALA A 36 -9.29 15.20 -14.10
CA ALA A 36 -9.75 16.07 -15.19
C ALA A 36 -8.61 16.82 -15.91
N ASP A 37 -7.39 16.84 -15.34
CA ASP A 37 -6.23 17.40 -16.05
C ASP A 37 -5.93 16.54 -17.28
N PRO A 38 -5.91 17.12 -18.50
CA PRO A 38 -5.74 16.37 -19.74
C PRO A 38 -4.38 15.66 -19.86
N GLN A 39 -3.42 16.00 -19.01
CA GLN A 39 -2.12 15.31 -18.95
C GLN A 39 -2.14 14.10 -18.00
N THR A 40 -3.19 13.93 -17.20
CA THR A 40 -3.34 12.77 -16.31
C THR A 40 -3.78 11.56 -17.12
N SER A 41 -2.93 10.56 -17.20
CA SER A 41 -3.18 9.32 -17.96
C SER A 41 -3.12 8.05 -17.14
N LEU A 42 -2.57 8.15 -15.92
CA LEU A 42 -2.31 7.01 -15.04
C LEU A 42 -2.55 7.39 -13.59
N MET A 43 -3.24 6.53 -12.85
CA MET A 43 -3.38 6.61 -11.40
C MET A 43 -2.69 5.39 -10.76
N ILE A 44 -1.93 5.61 -9.69
CA ILE A 44 -1.42 4.52 -8.84
C ILE A 44 -2.24 4.51 -7.55
N LEU A 45 -2.92 3.40 -7.30
CA LEU A 45 -3.72 3.15 -6.12
C LEU A 45 -3.10 2.05 -5.27
N CYS A 46 -2.90 2.29 -3.97
CA CYS A 46 -2.55 1.23 -3.01
C CYS A 46 -3.80 0.66 -2.36
N ASN A 47 -3.96 -0.66 -2.41
CA ASN A 47 -5.05 -1.37 -1.75
C ASN A 47 -4.61 -2.76 -1.26
N PRO A 48 -4.41 -2.98 0.03
CA PRO A 48 -4.53 -2.03 1.16
C PRO A 48 -3.52 -0.88 1.08
N GLN A 49 -3.91 0.28 1.62
CA GLN A 49 -3.08 1.48 1.55
C GLN A 49 -1.92 1.42 2.54
N ASN A 50 -0.71 1.61 2.04
CA ASN A 50 0.51 1.75 2.82
C ASN A 50 0.94 3.23 2.83
N PRO A 51 1.10 3.88 3.99
CA PRO A 51 1.37 3.27 5.32
C PRO A 51 0.18 3.10 6.26
N ALA A 52 -1.02 3.59 5.93
CA ALA A 52 -2.13 3.64 6.87
C ALA A 52 -2.80 2.28 7.16
N GLY A 53 -2.58 1.26 6.31
CA GLY A 53 -3.22 -0.04 6.46
C GLY A 53 -4.74 0.00 6.21
N LYS A 54 -5.21 0.99 5.43
CA LYS A 54 -6.63 1.14 5.06
C LYS A 54 -6.99 0.18 3.95
N ILE A 55 -8.09 -0.55 4.14
CA ILE A 55 -8.76 -1.31 3.09
C ILE A 55 -9.85 -0.43 2.50
N TRP A 56 -9.90 -0.31 1.18
CA TRP A 56 -10.98 0.42 0.49
C TRP A 56 -12.17 -0.50 0.27
N ASP A 57 -13.37 -0.02 0.62
CA ASP A 57 -14.62 -0.72 0.34
C ASP A 57 -14.95 -0.71 -1.15
N LYS A 58 -15.88 -1.60 -1.54
CA LYS A 58 -16.28 -1.81 -2.93
C LYS A 58 -16.85 -0.54 -3.57
N GLU A 59 -17.63 0.22 -2.82
CA GLU A 59 -18.28 1.45 -3.27
C GLU A 59 -17.25 2.54 -3.57
N THR A 60 -16.28 2.71 -2.66
CA THR A 60 -15.14 3.62 -2.85
C THR A 60 -14.33 3.25 -4.09
N LEU A 61 -14.00 1.96 -4.25
CA LEU A 61 -13.24 1.49 -5.41
C LEU A 61 -14.00 1.66 -6.72
N ALA A 62 -15.31 1.33 -6.74
CA ALA A 62 -16.15 1.51 -7.91
C ALA A 62 -16.21 2.98 -8.33
N ARG A 63 -16.38 3.91 -7.38
CA ARG A 63 -16.39 5.35 -7.65
C ARG A 63 -15.05 5.85 -8.20
N VAL A 64 -13.92 5.36 -7.68
CA VAL A 64 -12.60 5.66 -8.25
C VAL A 64 -12.53 5.18 -9.70
N GLY A 65 -13.02 3.96 -9.98
CA GLY A 65 -13.06 3.39 -11.31
C GLY A 65 -13.88 4.22 -12.30
N GLU A 66 -15.07 4.65 -11.88
CA GLU A 66 -15.96 5.52 -12.70
C GLU A 66 -15.28 6.85 -13.04
N LEU A 67 -14.67 7.51 -12.06
CA LEU A 67 -13.94 8.78 -12.30
C LEU A 67 -12.75 8.58 -13.22
N CYS A 68 -11.93 7.55 -13.00
CA CYS A 68 -10.80 7.25 -13.88
C CYS A 68 -11.25 6.95 -15.32
N ALA A 69 -12.30 6.16 -15.49
CA ALA A 69 -12.86 5.86 -16.81
C ALA A 69 -13.43 7.11 -17.52
N LYS A 70 -14.14 7.97 -16.77
CA LYS A 70 -14.68 9.24 -17.27
C LYS A 70 -13.60 10.11 -17.93
N TYR A 71 -12.39 10.12 -17.36
CA TYR A 71 -11.27 10.93 -17.85
C TYR A 71 -10.22 10.13 -18.64
N GLY A 72 -10.48 8.86 -18.95
CA GLY A 72 -9.57 8.02 -19.73
C GLY A 72 -8.28 7.63 -19.02
N VAL A 73 -8.29 7.59 -17.67
CA VAL A 73 -7.14 7.29 -16.83
C VAL A 73 -7.09 5.79 -16.52
N THR A 74 -5.94 5.15 -16.77
CA THR A 74 -5.67 3.76 -16.39
C THR A 74 -5.26 3.68 -14.92
N VAL A 75 -5.71 2.65 -14.20
CA VAL A 75 -5.37 2.45 -12.78
C VAL A 75 -4.37 1.32 -12.63
N ILE A 76 -3.20 1.62 -12.06
CA ILE A 76 -2.30 0.60 -11.49
C ILE A 76 -2.70 0.41 -10.03
N SER A 77 -3.28 -0.75 -9.72
CA SER A 77 -3.62 -1.12 -8.34
C SER A 77 -2.49 -1.94 -7.74
N ASP A 78 -1.78 -1.34 -6.79
CA ASP A 78 -0.76 -2.05 -6.01
C ASP A 78 -1.42 -2.78 -4.85
N GLU A 79 -1.55 -4.09 -5.01
CA GLU A 79 -2.24 -5.00 -4.10
C GLU A 79 -1.26 -5.96 -3.39
N ILE A 80 0.01 -5.58 -3.31
CA ILE A 80 1.08 -6.41 -2.73
C ILE A 80 0.86 -6.77 -1.26
N HIS A 81 -0.02 -6.07 -0.56
CA HIS A 81 -0.37 -6.32 0.84
C HIS A 81 -1.75 -6.98 1.01
N CYS A 82 -2.41 -7.42 -0.07
CA CYS A 82 -3.80 -7.88 -0.04
C CYS A 82 -4.07 -9.05 0.91
N ASP A 83 -3.12 -9.96 1.08
CA ASP A 83 -3.26 -11.12 1.97
C ASP A 83 -3.07 -10.79 3.46
N LEU A 84 -2.48 -9.63 3.77
CA LEU A 84 -2.11 -9.23 5.13
C LEU A 84 -3.20 -8.39 5.81
N THR A 85 -4.44 -8.87 5.75
CA THR A 85 -5.58 -8.24 6.42
C THR A 85 -5.69 -8.69 7.87
N ASP A 86 -6.21 -7.83 8.75
CA ASP A 86 -6.52 -8.21 10.12
C ASP A 86 -7.61 -9.30 10.12
N PRO A 87 -7.64 -10.21 11.10
CA PRO A 87 -8.69 -11.23 11.21
C PRO A 87 -10.09 -10.62 11.15
N GLY A 88 -10.97 -11.20 10.32
CA GLY A 88 -12.33 -10.73 10.12
C GLY A 88 -12.48 -9.51 9.19
N LYS A 89 -11.38 -9.01 8.61
CA LYS A 89 -11.42 -7.93 7.60
C LYS A 89 -11.36 -8.51 6.20
N GLU A 90 -12.26 -8.02 5.36
CA GLU A 90 -12.35 -8.43 3.96
C GLU A 90 -11.62 -7.41 3.07
N TYR A 91 -10.89 -7.95 2.11
CA TYR A 91 -10.23 -7.19 1.07
C TYR A 91 -10.99 -7.35 -0.26
N VAL A 92 -11.16 -6.24 -0.96
CA VAL A 92 -11.78 -6.22 -2.29
C VAL A 92 -10.72 -5.86 -3.33
N PRO A 93 -10.36 -6.77 -4.27
CA PRO A 93 -9.49 -6.42 -5.39
C PRO A 93 -10.11 -5.31 -6.25
N PHE A 94 -9.33 -4.32 -6.66
CA PHE A 94 -9.85 -3.20 -7.47
C PHE A 94 -10.56 -3.68 -8.73
N ALA A 95 -9.98 -4.64 -9.44
CA ALA A 95 -10.54 -5.20 -10.67
C ALA A 95 -11.90 -5.90 -10.49
N THR A 96 -12.29 -6.23 -9.25
CA THR A 96 -13.57 -6.91 -8.96
C THR A 96 -14.65 -5.96 -8.45
N ALA A 97 -14.30 -4.70 -8.19
CA ALA A 97 -15.25 -3.73 -7.65
C ALA A 97 -16.39 -3.40 -8.65
N SER A 98 -16.06 -3.31 -9.94
CA SER A 98 -17.03 -3.15 -11.05
C SER A 98 -16.44 -3.61 -12.38
N ASP A 99 -17.29 -3.73 -13.42
CA ASP A 99 -16.84 -4.01 -14.78
C ASP A 99 -15.93 -2.88 -15.31
N THR A 100 -16.23 -1.62 -14.96
CA THR A 100 -15.41 -0.46 -15.30
C THR A 100 -14.01 -0.58 -14.67
N CYS A 101 -13.94 -0.91 -13.37
CA CYS A 101 -12.65 -1.14 -12.69
C CYS A 101 -11.84 -2.24 -13.37
N ARG A 102 -12.49 -3.34 -13.76
CA ARG A 102 -11.84 -4.45 -14.46
C ARG A 102 -11.21 -4.01 -15.77
N ASP A 103 -11.92 -3.19 -16.55
CA ASP A 103 -11.48 -2.81 -17.89
C ASP A 103 -10.32 -1.81 -17.91
N ILE A 104 -10.15 -1.01 -16.85
CA ILE A 104 -9.10 0.02 -16.77
C ILE A 104 -7.94 -0.34 -15.84
N SER A 105 -7.95 -1.55 -15.24
CA SER A 105 -6.98 -1.93 -14.21
C SER A 105 -5.78 -2.69 -14.72
N VAL A 106 -4.66 -2.41 -14.05
CA VAL A 106 -3.42 -3.19 -14.03
C VAL A 106 -3.15 -3.52 -12.58
N THR A 107 -3.42 -4.73 -12.14
CA THR A 107 -3.27 -5.15 -10.74
C THR A 107 -1.90 -5.80 -10.52
N CYS A 108 -1.17 -5.30 -9.53
CA CYS A 108 0.15 -5.81 -9.14
C CYS A 108 0.05 -6.60 -7.85
N ILE A 109 0.42 -7.88 -7.88
CA ILE A 109 0.46 -8.78 -6.72
C ILE A 109 1.82 -9.46 -6.61
N ALA A 110 2.19 -9.88 -5.41
CA ALA A 110 3.42 -10.65 -5.20
C ALA A 110 3.38 -11.44 -3.90
N PRO A 111 4.01 -12.62 -3.83
CA PRO A 111 4.14 -13.38 -2.58
C PRO A 111 5.16 -12.75 -1.62
N THR A 112 5.91 -11.78 -2.08
CA THR A 112 7.13 -11.27 -1.43
C THR A 112 6.89 -10.61 -0.08
N LYS A 113 5.76 -9.93 0.12
CA LYS A 113 5.42 -9.32 1.41
C LYS A 113 4.69 -10.29 2.33
N THR A 114 3.73 -11.02 1.76
CA THR A 114 2.92 -12.00 2.49
C THR A 114 3.79 -13.08 3.11
N PHE A 115 4.71 -13.66 2.35
CA PHE A 115 5.53 -14.80 2.77
C PHE A 115 6.98 -14.44 3.11
N ASN A 116 7.28 -13.14 3.26
CA ASN A 116 8.63 -12.65 3.63
C ASN A 116 9.76 -13.14 2.70
N ILE A 117 9.48 -13.23 1.40
CA ILE A 117 10.43 -13.71 0.37
C ILE A 117 10.81 -12.59 -0.61
N ALA A 118 10.99 -11.37 -0.12
CA ALA A 118 11.32 -10.21 -0.97
C ALA A 118 12.61 -10.38 -1.78
N GLY A 119 13.56 -11.20 -1.30
CA GLY A 119 14.80 -11.54 -2.01
C GLY A 119 14.60 -12.30 -3.32
N ILE A 120 13.45 -12.93 -3.53
CA ILE A 120 13.07 -13.60 -4.77
C ILE A 120 12.78 -12.59 -5.90
N GLN A 121 12.46 -11.33 -5.58
CA GLN A 121 12.26 -10.24 -6.54
C GLN A 121 11.28 -10.59 -7.68
N THR A 122 10.13 -11.15 -7.34
CA THR A 122 9.10 -11.52 -8.30
C THR A 122 7.75 -10.91 -7.97
N ALA A 123 6.98 -10.62 -9.01
CA ALA A 123 5.61 -10.15 -8.94
C ALA A 123 4.81 -10.69 -10.13
N ALA A 124 3.49 -10.70 -9.99
CA ALA A 124 2.58 -10.97 -11.09
C ALA A 124 1.73 -9.74 -11.38
N ILE A 125 1.44 -9.52 -12.66
CA ILE A 125 0.61 -8.42 -13.14
C ILE A 125 -0.64 -9.03 -13.77
N VAL A 126 -1.80 -8.74 -13.19
CA VAL A 126 -3.09 -9.20 -13.68
C VAL A 126 -3.77 -8.07 -14.45
N VAL A 127 -4.03 -8.29 -15.74
CA VAL A 127 -4.63 -7.31 -16.64
C VAL A 127 -5.77 -7.95 -17.43
N PRO A 128 -7.04 -7.80 -17.02
CA PRO A 128 -8.18 -8.40 -17.71
C PRO A 128 -8.38 -7.87 -19.12
N ASN A 129 -8.24 -6.57 -19.32
CA ASN A 129 -8.38 -5.92 -20.62
C ASN A 129 -7.26 -6.37 -21.59
N LYS A 130 -7.65 -6.98 -22.71
CA LYS A 130 -6.72 -7.55 -23.70
C LYS A 130 -5.75 -6.52 -24.30
N PHE A 131 -6.22 -5.31 -24.54
CA PHE A 131 -5.40 -4.24 -25.13
C PHE A 131 -4.35 -3.73 -24.12
N LEU A 132 -4.77 -3.46 -22.87
CA LEU A 132 -3.83 -3.08 -21.81
C LEU A 132 -2.84 -4.21 -21.51
N ARG A 133 -3.31 -5.46 -21.48
CA ARG A 133 -2.46 -6.64 -21.26
C ARG A 133 -1.38 -6.75 -22.34
N HIS A 134 -1.72 -6.54 -23.60
CA HIS A 134 -0.75 -6.54 -24.70
C HIS A 134 0.29 -5.43 -24.52
N LYS A 135 -0.13 -4.21 -24.17
CA LYS A 135 0.81 -3.10 -23.88
C LYS A 135 1.74 -3.43 -22.72
N MET A 136 1.21 -3.97 -21.61
CA MET A 136 2.02 -4.36 -20.45
C MET A 136 3.03 -5.46 -20.81
N TRP A 137 2.58 -6.49 -21.51
CA TRP A 137 3.47 -7.57 -21.97
C TRP A 137 4.60 -7.04 -22.85
N ARG A 138 4.28 -6.15 -23.81
CA ARG A 138 5.28 -5.50 -24.66
C ARG A 138 6.27 -4.64 -23.86
N GLY A 139 5.79 -3.85 -22.91
CA GLY A 139 6.64 -3.01 -22.07
C GLY A 139 7.63 -3.85 -21.23
N LEU A 140 7.13 -4.86 -20.53
CA LEU A 140 7.95 -5.75 -19.70
C LEU A 140 9.05 -6.45 -20.51
N ASN A 141 8.74 -6.91 -21.74
CA ASN A 141 9.74 -7.54 -22.62
C ASN A 141 10.73 -6.51 -23.19
N THR A 142 10.27 -5.29 -23.49
CA THR A 142 11.15 -4.22 -24.00
C THR A 142 12.18 -3.78 -22.96
N ASP A 143 11.77 -3.76 -21.69
CA ASP A 143 12.62 -3.38 -20.57
C ASP A 143 13.41 -4.59 -19.98
N GLU A 144 13.26 -5.78 -20.59
CA GLU A 144 13.90 -7.04 -20.16
C GLU A 144 13.66 -7.41 -18.69
N VAL A 145 12.47 -7.10 -18.17
CA VAL A 145 12.06 -7.40 -16.78
C VAL A 145 10.97 -8.47 -16.70
N ALA A 146 10.67 -9.13 -17.82
CA ALA A 146 9.63 -10.17 -17.89
C ALA A 146 10.11 -11.53 -17.36
N GLU A 147 11.42 -11.75 -17.28
CA GLU A 147 12.00 -13.04 -16.90
C GLU A 147 12.30 -13.08 -15.39
N PRO A 148 11.60 -13.93 -14.63
CA PRO A 148 11.88 -14.10 -13.21
C PRO A 148 13.20 -14.87 -13.00
N ASN A 149 13.83 -14.71 -11.83
CA ASN A 149 14.97 -15.54 -11.48
C ASN A 149 14.57 -17.02 -11.35
N VAL A 150 15.53 -17.93 -11.44
CA VAL A 150 15.32 -19.39 -11.52
C VAL A 150 14.50 -19.96 -10.34
N PHE A 151 14.56 -19.37 -9.15
CA PHE A 151 13.83 -19.84 -7.97
C PHE A 151 12.45 -19.19 -7.81
N ALA A 152 12.17 -18.12 -8.55
CA ALA A 152 11.00 -17.27 -8.30
C ALA A 152 9.68 -17.99 -8.54
N VAL A 153 9.60 -18.77 -9.62
CA VAL A 153 8.34 -19.46 -10.00
C VAL A 153 8.01 -20.54 -8.98
N ASP A 154 8.98 -21.41 -8.66
CA ASP A 154 8.77 -22.51 -7.70
C ASP A 154 8.47 -21.97 -6.30
N ALA A 155 9.16 -20.91 -5.86
CA ALA A 155 8.91 -20.26 -4.59
C ALA A 155 7.51 -19.62 -4.52
N ALA A 156 7.08 -18.97 -5.60
CA ALA A 156 5.74 -18.37 -5.67
C ALA A 156 4.64 -19.44 -5.67
N ILE A 157 4.81 -20.52 -6.44
CA ILE A 157 3.88 -21.67 -6.46
C ILE A 157 3.79 -22.28 -5.06
N ALA A 158 4.92 -22.59 -4.44
CA ALA A 158 4.95 -23.17 -3.10
C ALA A 158 4.28 -22.27 -2.07
N ALA A 159 4.56 -20.98 -2.09
CA ALA A 159 3.97 -19.98 -1.18
C ALA A 159 2.44 -19.92 -1.30
N PHE A 160 1.92 -19.73 -2.51
CA PHE A 160 0.49 -19.60 -2.74
C PHE A 160 -0.28 -20.92 -2.63
N THR A 161 0.36 -22.07 -2.90
CA THR A 161 -0.30 -23.37 -2.82
C THR A 161 -0.30 -23.93 -1.41
N ASN A 162 0.80 -23.79 -0.69
CA ASN A 162 1.02 -24.48 0.59
C ASN A 162 1.08 -23.53 1.81
N GLY A 163 1.12 -22.20 1.58
CA GLY A 163 1.35 -21.22 2.64
C GLY A 163 0.10 -20.80 3.44
N GLY A 164 -1.09 -21.34 3.16
CA GLY A 164 -2.36 -20.86 3.73
C GLY A 164 -2.40 -20.89 5.26
N GLU A 165 -2.14 -22.05 5.88
CA GLU A 165 -2.16 -22.20 7.35
C GLU A 165 -1.09 -21.33 8.03
N TRP A 166 0.07 -21.22 7.41
CA TRP A 166 1.15 -20.34 7.89
C TRP A 166 0.71 -18.87 7.83
N LEU A 167 0.06 -18.46 6.75
CA LEU A 167 -0.45 -17.10 6.58
C LEU A 167 -1.52 -16.76 7.61
N ASP A 168 -2.46 -17.65 7.87
CA ASP A 168 -3.49 -17.44 8.88
C ASP A 168 -2.90 -17.27 10.28
N SER A 169 -1.90 -18.10 10.61
CA SER A 169 -1.14 -17.99 11.86
C SER A 169 -0.37 -16.68 11.95
N LEU A 170 0.25 -16.24 10.83
CA LEU A 170 0.95 -14.97 10.74
C LEU A 170 0.00 -13.77 10.93
N ARG A 171 -1.16 -13.78 10.27
CA ARG A 171 -2.17 -12.72 10.38
C ARG A 171 -2.63 -12.55 11.83
N GLN A 172 -2.90 -13.65 12.51
CA GLN A 172 -3.27 -13.64 13.93
C GLN A 172 -2.13 -13.06 14.79
N TYR A 173 -0.89 -13.49 14.56
CA TYR A 173 0.28 -13.00 15.29
C TYR A 173 0.53 -11.50 15.09
N LEU A 174 0.42 -11.03 13.84
CA LEU A 174 0.56 -9.61 13.52
C LEU A 174 -0.56 -8.78 14.14
N TYR A 175 -1.77 -9.28 14.15
CA TYR A 175 -2.90 -8.63 14.79
C TYR A 175 -2.67 -8.47 16.30
N GLU A 176 -2.19 -9.50 16.98
CA GLU A 176 -1.84 -9.43 18.40
C GLU A 176 -0.69 -8.45 18.68
N ASN A 177 0.34 -8.41 17.82
CA ASN A 177 1.40 -7.41 17.89
C ASN A 177 0.82 -5.99 17.75
N LYS A 178 -0.11 -5.80 16.80
CA LYS A 178 -0.81 -4.53 16.59
C LYS A 178 -1.57 -4.10 17.84
N GLN A 179 -2.33 -5.01 18.48
CA GLN A 179 -3.07 -4.70 19.71
C GLN A 179 -2.12 -4.37 20.87
N TYR A 180 -1.03 -5.12 21.01
CA TYR A 180 -0.02 -4.85 22.03
C TYR A 180 0.56 -3.43 21.88
N VAL A 181 1.00 -3.06 20.69
CA VAL A 181 1.59 -1.73 20.44
C VAL A 181 0.56 -0.62 20.65
N ARG A 182 -0.69 -0.81 20.20
CA ARG A 182 -1.78 0.16 20.42
C ARG A 182 -1.99 0.41 21.92
N LYS A 183 -2.11 -0.65 22.70
CA LYS A 183 -2.28 -0.54 24.15
C LYS A 183 -1.09 0.15 24.80
N PHE A 184 0.14 -0.29 24.46
CA PHE A 184 1.36 0.28 25.02
C PHE A 184 1.48 1.78 24.75
N VAL A 185 1.25 2.20 23.51
CA VAL A 185 1.34 3.62 23.12
C VAL A 185 0.27 4.43 23.84
N ALA A 186 -0.97 3.94 23.92
CA ALA A 186 -2.06 4.65 24.58
C ALA A 186 -1.81 4.86 26.09
N GLU A 187 -1.20 3.86 26.77
CA GLU A 187 -0.96 3.89 28.20
C GLU A 187 0.35 4.62 28.58
N ASN A 188 1.36 4.63 27.70
CA ASN A 188 2.72 5.04 28.09
C ASN A 188 3.28 6.22 27.29
N ILE A 189 2.72 6.56 26.11
CA ILE A 189 3.30 7.58 25.24
C ILE A 189 2.26 8.65 24.90
N PRO A 190 2.02 9.60 25.81
CA PRO A 190 1.05 10.68 25.54
C PRO A 190 1.52 11.52 24.33
N GLY A 191 0.55 11.96 23.53
CA GLY A 191 0.83 12.78 22.34
C GLY A 191 1.13 12.00 21.06
N ILE A 192 1.18 10.66 21.10
CA ILE A 192 1.20 9.81 19.91
C ILE A 192 -0.11 9.07 19.77
N LYS A 193 -0.70 9.12 18.58
CA LYS A 193 -1.88 8.33 18.24
C LYS A 193 -1.52 7.31 17.16
N ILE A 194 -2.04 6.10 17.25
CA ILE A 194 -1.92 5.12 16.18
C ILE A 194 -3.16 5.22 15.31
N VAL A 195 -2.94 5.55 14.03
CA VAL A 195 -4.01 5.62 13.04
C VAL A 195 -4.68 4.26 12.92
N TYR A 196 -6.00 4.23 12.78
CA TYR A 196 -6.76 3.01 12.59
C TYR A 196 -6.33 2.30 11.30
N SER A 197 -6.06 1.02 11.41
CA SER A 197 -5.64 0.18 10.28
C SER A 197 -6.31 -1.18 10.33
N GLU A 198 -6.55 -1.76 9.15
CA GLU A 198 -7.27 -3.02 8.93
C GLU A 198 -6.39 -4.07 8.26
N ALA A 199 -5.20 -3.67 7.85
CA ALA A 199 -4.28 -4.52 7.11
C ALA A 199 -2.82 -4.14 7.37
N THR A 200 -1.91 -4.94 6.86
CA THR A 200 -0.46 -4.81 6.89
C THR A 200 0.16 -5.02 8.28
N TYR A 201 1.47 -5.19 8.30
CA TYR A 201 2.31 -5.21 9.50
C TYR A 201 2.94 -3.83 9.79
N LEU A 202 2.33 -2.78 9.24
CA LEU A 202 2.82 -1.41 9.36
C LEU A 202 1.83 -0.60 10.17
N LEU A 203 2.33 0.12 11.17
CA LEU A 203 1.55 1.08 11.93
C LEU A 203 1.93 2.49 11.55
N TRP A 204 0.93 3.33 11.38
CA TRP A 204 1.09 4.75 11.09
C TRP A 204 0.80 5.55 12.35
N LEU A 205 1.82 6.24 12.85
CA LEU A 205 1.79 6.96 14.12
C LEU A 205 1.65 8.45 13.83
N ASP A 206 0.58 9.04 14.30
CA ASP A 206 0.37 10.49 14.33
C ASP A 206 1.12 11.07 15.54
N CYS A 207 2.17 11.83 15.26
CA CYS A 207 3.01 12.49 16.24
C CYS A 207 2.79 14.01 16.25
N SER A 208 1.69 14.50 15.66
CA SER A 208 1.44 15.94 15.46
C SER A 208 1.35 16.74 16.75
N GLN A 209 1.03 16.10 17.88
CA GLN A 209 1.00 16.76 19.20
C GLN A 209 2.41 16.99 19.78
N ILE A 210 3.44 16.31 19.27
CA ILE A 210 4.81 16.40 19.81
C ILE A 210 5.80 16.95 18.80
N THR A 211 5.53 16.91 17.51
CA THR A 211 6.42 17.41 16.47
C THR A 211 5.69 17.74 15.18
N ASP A 212 6.23 18.67 14.43
CA ASP A 212 5.92 18.92 13.01
C ASP A 212 7.02 18.40 12.06
N ASN A 213 8.06 17.72 12.63
CA ASN A 213 9.22 17.22 11.91
C ASN A 213 9.55 15.76 12.28
N ALA A 214 8.80 14.84 11.71
CA ALA A 214 8.98 13.40 11.94
C ALA A 214 10.38 12.88 11.53
N LYS A 215 11.10 13.57 10.64
CA LYS A 215 12.48 13.19 10.28
C LYS A 215 13.43 13.39 11.47
N GLN A 216 13.31 14.53 12.16
CA GLN A 216 14.11 14.78 13.36
C GLN A 216 13.71 13.83 14.50
N LEU A 217 12.42 13.61 14.70
CA LEU A 217 11.93 12.67 15.72
C LEU A 217 12.43 11.24 15.47
N SER A 218 12.35 10.74 14.23
CA SER A 218 12.87 9.41 13.88
C SER A 218 14.37 9.29 14.13
N ALA A 219 15.16 10.35 13.80
CA ALA A 219 16.58 10.37 14.06
C ALA A 219 16.91 10.40 15.56
N PHE A 220 16.15 11.17 16.34
CA PHE A 220 16.27 11.23 17.80
C PHE A 220 16.00 9.87 18.45
N ILE A 221 14.89 9.23 18.08
CA ILE A 221 14.53 7.90 18.59
C ILE A 221 15.63 6.90 18.26
N ARG A 222 16.07 6.84 17.00
CA ARG A 222 17.13 5.93 16.57
C ARG A 222 18.43 6.11 17.37
N LYS A 223 18.83 7.38 17.58
CA LYS A 223 20.06 7.71 18.32
C LYS A 223 20.00 7.24 19.78
N ASN A 224 18.85 7.38 20.43
CA ASN A 224 18.72 7.13 21.87
C ASN A 224 18.29 5.70 22.22
N THR A 225 17.64 4.96 21.28
CA THR A 225 17.06 3.64 21.55
C THR A 225 17.53 2.55 20.61
N GLY A 226 18.16 2.91 19.47
CA GLY A 226 18.45 1.97 18.39
C GLY A 226 17.25 1.62 17.50
N LEU A 227 16.02 2.01 17.89
CA LEU A 227 14.81 1.70 17.11
C LEU A 227 14.77 2.50 15.80
N TYR A 228 14.68 1.79 14.69
CA TYR A 228 14.55 2.40 13.36
C TYR A 228 13.09 2.50 12.94
N MET A 229 12.63 3.72 12.65
CA MET A 229 11.29 3.99 12.11
C MET A 229 11.39 4.89 10.88
N SER A 230 10.49 4.71 9.93
CA SER A 230 10.49 5.49 8.69
C SER A 230 9.78 6.83 8.90
N PRO A 231 10.42 7.97 8.58
CA PRO A 231 9.75 9.28 8.67
C PRO A 231 8.67 9.41 7.60
N GLY A 232 7.56 10.02 7.96
CA GLY A 232 6.36 10.06 7.13
C GLY A 232 6.48 10.90 5.87
N LEU A 233 7.40 11.86 5.80
CA LEU A 233 7.70 12.61 4.58
C LEU A 233 8.07 11.72 3.38
N SER A 234 8.56 10.50 3.62
CA SER A 234 8.83 9.51 2.56
C SER A 234 7.56 9.05 1.83
N TYR A 235 6.38 9.31 2.39
CA TYR A 235 5.07 8.91 1.87
C TYR A 235 4.25 10.09 1.33
N GLY A 236 4.78 11.29 1.41
CA GLY A 236 4.13 12.51 0.94
C GLY A 236 4.21 13.66 1.95
N LYS A 237 3.92 14.88 1.48
CA LYS A 237 4.03 16.09 2.31
C LYS A 237 3.13 16.05 3.57
N ASN A 238 1.98 15.39 3.49
CA ASN A 238 1.04 15.25 4.60
C ASN A 238 1.59 14.36 5.74
N GLY A 239 2.63 13.58 5.47
CA GLY A 239 3.30 12.75 6.47
C GLY A 239 4.33 13.46 7.35
N LYS A 240 4.44 14.80 7.30
CA LYS A 240 5.50 15.56 7.98
C LYS A 240 5.57 15.33 9.51
N ALA A 241 4.43 15.06 10.14
CA ALA A 241 4.30 14.80 11.57
C ALA A 241 4.04 13.31 11.89
N PHE A 242 4.20 12.43 10.91
CA PHE A 242 3.90 11.01 11.06
C PHE A 242 5.15 10.14 10.99
N ILE A 243 5.09 8.98 11.62
CA ILE A 243 6.15 7.96 11.59
C ILE A 243 5.53 6.60 11.29
N ARG A 244 6.21 5.79 10.44
CA ARG A 244 5.81 4.42 10.20
C ARG A 244 6.65 3.45 11.02
N LEU A 245 5.98 2.61 11.81
CA LEU A 245 6.55 1.51 12.57
C LEU A 245 6.23 0.17 11.90
N ASN A 246 7.24 -0.70 11.75
CA ASN A 246 7.07 -2.09 11.34
C ASN A 246 6.97 -2.97 12.58
N ILE A 247 5.92 -3.79 12.67
CA ILE A 247 5.64 -4.69 13.79
C ILE A 247 5.79 -6.18 13.42
N ALA A 248 6.33 -6.48 12.25
CA ALA A 248 6.62 -7.86 11.83
C ALA A 248 7.93 -8.32 12.47
N CYS A 249 7.93 -8.48 13.77
CA CYS A 249 9.05 -8.95 14.56
C CYS A 249 8.57 -9.90 15.67
N PRO A 250 9.45 -10.80 16.18
CA PRO A 250 9.15 -11.59 17.37
C PRO A 250 8.85 -10.70 18.58
N ARG A 251 7.95 -11.18 19.46
CA ARG A 251 7.79 -10.66 20.83
C ARG A 251 8.86 -11.32 21.70
N CYS A 252 9.77 -10.55 22.21
CA CYS A 252 10.81 -11.01 23.15
C CYS A 252 10.33 -10.86 24.58
#